data_b0100d92b2f5a0662e9f11aff54dc53d
#
_entry.id   b0100d92b2f5a0662e9f11aff54dc53d
#
_cell.length_a   1.000
_cell.length_b   1.000
_cell.length_c   1.000
_cell.angle_alpha   90.00
_cell.angle_beta   90.00
_cell.angle_gamma   90.00
#
_symmetry.space_group_name_H-M   'P 1'
#
loop_
_entity.id
_entity.type
_entity.pdbx_description
1 polymer ?
#
loop_
_entity_poly.entity_id
_entity_poly.type
_entity_poly.pdbx_seq_one_letter_code
_entity_poly.pdbx_strand_id
1 'polypeptide(L)'
;LKKVALTRNVLLPVGTDYTPPNKWVTEIHRDWAARYTWPRFVCGLPREFFAAVRDELAERSAIASPQTRDMNPIYTGKDVSYIDTKQANRATENAVLDAERFAVFAGVLTGARYPQAAFAKAWVQLAYGAHHDAITGSESDQVYLDLLTGWRDAWELGGTCRDNALRVLSGLVAAADHSVVVWNPVTQLRSDVV
;
A
#
# COMPACT_ATOMS: atom_id res chain seq x y z
N LEU A 1 -28.17 -4.60 -9.64
CA LEU A 1 -27.26 -5.66 -9.16
C LEU A 1 -27.64 -7.03 -9.75
N LYS A 2 -28.89 -7.48 -9.62
CA LYS A 2 -29.34 -8.81 -10.09
C LYS A 2 -28.94 -9.12 -11.54
N LYS A 3 -28.91 -8.12 -12.44
CA LYS A 3 -28.56 -8.32 -13.87
C LYS A 3 -27.07 -8.54 -14.12
N VAL A 4 -26.21 -8.19 -13.15
CA VAL A 4 -24.75 -8.25 -13.27
C VAL A 4 -24.12 -9.22 -12.26
N ALA A 5 -24.92 -9.73 -11.34
CA ALA A 5 -24.43 -10.67 -10.34
C ALA A 5 -24.14 -12.03 -10.97
N LEU A 6 -22.96 -12.58 -10.71
CA LEU A 6 -22.55 -13.88 -11.21
C LEU A 6 -23.29 -15.03 -10.51
N THR A 7 -23.71 -14.81 -9.28
CA THR A 7 -24.41 -15.79 -8.43
C THR A 7 -25.77 -15.25 -7.97
N ARG A 8 -26.56 -16.09 -7.30
CA ARG A 8 -27.80 -15.66 -6.63
C ARG A 8 -27.54 -14.84 -5.37
N ASN A 9 -26.31 -14.87 -4.88
CA ASN A 9 -25.85 -14.08 -3.74
C ASN A 9 -25.40 -12.70 -4.20
N VAL A 10 -25.86 -11.65 -3.53
CA VAL A 10 -25.53 -10.26 -3.83
C VAL A 10 -25.09 -9.57 -2.54
N LEU A 11 -23.90 -8.98 -2.55
CA LEU A 11 -23.40 -8.17 -1.43
C LEU A 11 -23.93 -6.73 -1.54
N LEU A 12 -24.50 -6.26 -0.47
CA LEU A 12 -24.91 -4.87 -0.30
C LEU A 12 -24.15 -4.27 0.90
N PRO A 13 -23.04 -3.57 0.68
CA PRO A 13 -22.38 -2.83 1.75
C PRO A 13 -23.32 -1.78 2.34
N VAL A 14 -23.36 -1.70 3.67
CA VAL A 14 -24.19 -0.72 4.39
C VAL A 14 -23.29 0.15 5.25
N GLY A 15 -23.35 1.44 5.02
CA GLY A 15 -22.56 2.45 5.69
C GLY A 15 -21.97 3.44 4.68
N THR A 16 -21.53 4.56 5.21
CA THR A 16 -20.79 5.59 4.48
C THR A 16 -19.76 6.22 5.41
N ASP A 17 -18.78 6.91 4.81
CA ASP A 17 -17.80 7.67 5.57
C ASP A 17 -18.46 8.74 6.44
N TYR A 18 -17.85 9.02 7.57
CA TYR A 18 -18.28 10.08 8.51
C TYR A 18 -19.67 9.91 9.11
N THR A 19 -20.28 8.73 9.00
CA THR A 19 -21.58 8.44 9.60
C THR A 19 -21.48 7.34 10.65
N PRO A 20 -22.26 7.43 11.75
CA PRO A 20 -22.35 6.33 12.69
C PRO A 20 -22.97 5.09 12.02
N PRO A 21 -22.78 3.90 12.59
CA PRO A 21 -23.42 2.69 12.08
C PRO A 21 -24.92 2.87 11.92
N ASN A 22 -25.46 2.39 10.79
CA ASN A 22 -26.88 2.52 10.50
C ASN A 22 -27.72 1.65 11.46
N LYS A 23 -28.45 2.29 12.37
CA LYS A 23 -29.25 1.62 13.40
C LYS A 23 -30.46 0.83 12.86
N TRP A 24 -30.90 1.16 11.64
CA TRP A 24 -32.11 0.57 11.06
C TRP A 24 -31.85 -0.76 10.32
N VAL A 25 -30.62 -1.08 10.01
CA VAL A 25 -30.30 -2.28 9.21
C VAL A 25 -30.83 -3.57 9.83
N THR A 26 -30.65 -3.73 11.14
CA THR A 26 -31.13 -4.92 11.84
C THR A 26 -32.65 -4.97 11.97
N GLU A 27 -33.32 -3.81 12.07
CA GLU A 27 -34.77 -3.71 12.05
C GLU A 27 -35.31 -4.05 10.66
N ILE A 28 -34.76 -3.47 9.61
CA ILE A 28 -35.14 -3.77 8.22
C ILE A 28 -34.98 -5.28 7.95
N HIS A 29 -33.88 -5.88 8.41
CA HIS A 29 -33.65 -7.31 8.27
C HIS A 29 -34.76 -8.13 8.94
N ARG A 30 -35.15 -7.82 10.18
CA ARG A 30 -36.22 -8.50 10.90
C ARG A 30 -37.58 -8.33 10.23
N ASP A 31 -37.92 -7.09 9.86
CA ASP A 31 -39.18 -6.77 9.18
C ASP A 31 -39.29 -7.47 7.83
N TRP A 32 -38.17 -7.53 7.07
CA TRP A 32 -38.13 -8.25 5.81
C TRP A 32 -38.38 -9.74 6.01
N ALA A 33 -37.67 -10.36 6.94
CA ALA A 33 -37.81 -11.79 7.24
C ALA A 33 -39.21 -12.17 7.75
N ALA A 34 -39.91 -11.26 8.38
CA ALA A 34 -41.29 -11.47 8.82
C ALA A 34 -42.33 -11.41 7.68
N ARG A 35 -42.02 -10.71 6.59
CA ARG A 35 -42.95 -10.46 5.48
C ARG A 35 -42.63 -11.28 4.22
N TYR A 36 -41.36 -11.60 3.98
CA TYR A 36 -40.91 -12.16 2.73
C TYR A 36 -40.01 -13.37 2.97
N THR A 37 -40.26 -14.43 2.21
CA THR A 37 -39.39 -15.61 2.16
C THR A 37 -38.32 -15.48 1.08
N TRP A 38 -38.55 -14.62 0.09
CA TRP A 38 -37.64 -14.38 -1.03
C TRP A 38 -37.77 -12.94 -1.57
N PRO A 39 -36.64 -12.26 -1.97
CA PRO A 39 -35.26 -12.68 -1.69
C PRO A 39 -34.95 -12.68 -0.21
N ARG A 40 -34.03 -13.51 0.21
CA ARG A 40 -33.58 -13.59 1.59
C ARG A 40 -32.62 -12.45 1.90
N PHE A 41 -32.89 -11.67 2.91
CA PHE A 41 -32.02 -10.63 3.41
C PHE A 41 -31.23 -11.16 4.61
N VAL A 42 -29.90 -11.10 4.56
CA VAL A 42 -29.02 -11.61 5.63
C VAL A 42 -28.05 -10.50 6.04
N CYS A 43 -28.08 -10.12 7.31
CA CYS A 43 -27.04 -9.31 7.92
C CYS A 43 -25.87 -10.23 8.26
N GLY A 44 -24.74 -10.10 7.59
CA GLY A 44 -23.60 -11.00 7.74
C GLY A 44 -22.27 -10.31 7.48
N LEU A 45 -21.23 -11.08 7.51
CA LEU A 45 -19.87 -10.61 7.26
C LEU A 45 -19.47 -10.89 5.79
N PRO A 46 -18.56 -10.08 5.22
CA PRO A 46 -18.06 -10.32 3.86
C PRO A 46 -17.55 -11.74 3.64
N ARG A 47 -16.89 -12.35 4.63
CA ARG A 47 -16.39 -13.73 4.52
C ARG A 47 -17.50 -14.76 4.30
N GLU A 48 -18.69 -14.54 4.90
CA GLU A 48 -19.85 -15.43 4.73
C GLU A 48 -20.45 -15.32 3.32
N PHE A 49 -20.51 -14.08 2.81
CA PHE A 49 -20.88 -13.83 1.43
C PHE A 49 -19.93 -14.53 0.45
N PHE A 50 -18.62 -14.33 0.63
CA PHE A 50 -17.63 -14.97 -0.27
C PHE A 50 -17.63 -16.50 -0.16
N ALA A 51 -17.91 -17.07 1.00
CA ALA A 51 -18.10 -18.51 1.15
C ALA A 51 -19.29 -18.99 0.31
N ALA A 52 -20.46 -18.36 0.48
CA ALA A 52 -21.68 -18.72 -0.27
C ALA A 52 -21.49 -18.56 -1.80
N VAL A 53 -20.74 -17.53 -2.25
CA VAL A 53 -20.41 -17.37 -3.67
C VAL A 53 -19.52 -18.49 -4.16
N ARG A 54 -18.48 -18.87 -3.44
CA ARG A 54 -17.58 -19.98 -3.82
C ARG A 54 -18.32 -21.31 -3.90
N ASP A 55 -19.17 -21.58 -2.92
CA ASP A 55 -19.97 -22.81 -2.89
C ASP A 55 -20.91 -22.87 -4.11
N GLU A 56 -21.64 -21.80 -4.42
CA GLU A 56 -22.53 -21.74 -5.59
C GLU A 56 -21.77 -21.87 -6.91
N LEU A 57 -20.57 -21.26 -7.02
CA LEU A 57 -19.73 -21.41 -8.21
C LEU A 57 -19.24 -22.85 -8.39
N ALA A 58 -18.84 -23.51 -7.30
CA ALA A 58 -18.42 -24.91 -7.32
C ALA A 58 -19.57 -25.84 -7.73
N GLU A 59 -20.77 -25.66 -7.16
CA GLU A 59 -21.97 -26.42 -7.52
C GLU A 59 -22.32 -26.29 -9.01
N ARG A 60 -22.12 -25.11 -9.58
CA ARG A 60 -22.43 -24.80 -10.98
C ARG A 60 -21.27 -25.09 -11.94
N SER A 61 -20.13 -25.55 -11.43
CA SER A 61 -18.88 -25.70 -12.20
C SER A 61 -18.52 -24.39 -12.95
N ALA A 62 -18.81 -23.24 -12.35
CA ALA A 62 -18.60 -21.93 -12.94
C ALA A 62 -17.33 -21.28 -12.35
N ILE A 63 -16.64 -20.54 -13.20
CA ILE A 63 -15.41 -19.80 -12.82
C ILE A 63 -15.67 -18.31 -12.95
N ALA A 64 -15.30 -17.55 -11.94
CA ALA A 64 -15.32 -16.11 -12.01
C ALA A 64 -14.29 -15.60 -13.03
N SER A 65 -14.69 -14.66 -13.86
CA SER A 65 -13.77 -14.01 -14.80
C SER A 65 -12.68 -13.23 -14.06
N PRO A 66 -11.40 -13.45 -14.36
CA PRO A 66 -10.33 -12.68 -13.74
C PRO A 66 -10.44 -11.21 -14.13
N GLN A 67 -10.19 -10.33 -13.16
CA GLN A 67 -10.12 -8.90 -13.40
C GLN A 67 -8.64 -8.49 -13.46
N THR A 68 -8.24 -7.96 -14.61
CA THR A 68 -6.84 -7.57 -14.90
C THR A 68 -6.70 -6.08 -15.17
N ARG A 69 -7.76 -5.32 -14.97
CA ARG A 69 -7.80 -3.88 -15.18
C ARG A 69 -7.56 -3.12 -13.87
N ASP A 70 -7.33 -1.83 -14.01
CA ASP A 70 -7.42 -0.89 -12.90
C ASP A 70 -8.79 -1.02 -12.21
N MET A 71 -8.77 -1.18 -10.89
CA MET A 71 -9.96 -1.32 -10.06
C MET A 71 -10.54 0.03 -9.59
N ASN A 72 -10.04 1.14 -10.11
CA ASN A 72 -10.52 2.50 -9.80
C ASN A 72 -11.31 3.12 -10.97
N PRO A 73 -12.56 2.69 -11.24
CA PRO A 73 -13.32 3.18 -12.39
C PRO A 73 -13.95 4.56 -12.18
N ILE A 74 -14.01 5.08 -10.95
CA ILE A 74 -14.81 6.25 -10.59
C ILE A 74 -13.95 7.48 -10.31
N TYR A 75 -12.88 7.31 -9.54
CA TYR A 75 -12.03 8.40 -9.06
C TYR A 75 -10.72 8.54 -9.83
N THR A 76 -10.71 8.16 -11.09
CA THR A 76 -9.57 8.40 -11.98
C THR A 76 -9.26 9.90 -12.04
N GLY A 77 -8.03 10.28 -11.77
CA GLY A 77 -7.62 11.68 -11.72
C GLY A 77 -7.65 12.32 -10.33
N LYS A 78 -8.25 11.69 -9.32
CA LYS A 78 -8.19 12.15 -7.93
C LYS A 78 -6.75 12.32 -7.43
N ASP A 79 -5.88 11.42 -7.82
CA ASP A 79 -4.49 11.35 -7.37
C ASP A 79 -3.53 12.27 -8.15
N VAL A 80 -4.02 13.21 -8.95
CA VAL A 80 -3.19 14.14 -9.73
C VAL A 80 -2.89 15.45 -9.01
N SER A 81 -3.59 15.73 -7.91
CA SER A 81 -3.32 16.91 -7.09
C SER A 81 -1.98 16.78 -6.36
N TYR A 82 -1.25 17.88 -6.21
CA TYR A 82 0.03 17.91 -5.52
C TYR A 82 1.00 16.82 -5.99
N ILE A 83 1.49 16.95 -7.22
CA ILE A 83 2.40 15.95 -7.83
C ILE A 83 3.66 15.72 -7.01
N ASP A 84 4.12 16.69 -6.28
CA ASP A 84 5.25 16.63 -5.38
C ASP A 84 5.08 15.61 -4.25
N THR A 85 3.85 15.38 -3.75
CA THR A 85 3.58 14.32 -2.78
C THR A 85 3.87 12.93 -3.36
N LYS A 86 3.48 12.68 -4.61
CA LYS A 86 3.75 11.43 -5.34
C LYS A 86 5.25 11.25 -5.58
N GLN A 87 5.92 12.32 -5.97
CA GLN A 87 7.37 12.32 -6.18
C GLN A 87 8.12 12.10 -4.87
N ALA A 88 7.72 12.80 -3.79
CA ALA A 88 8.31 12.64 -2.47
C ALA A 88 8.12 11.21 -1.94
N ASN A 89 6.91 10.67 -2.03
CA ASN A 89 6.63 9.30 -1.61
C ASN A 89 7.49 8.29 -2.38
N ARG A 90 7.55 8.39 -3.72
CA ARG A 90 8.33 7.46 -4.55
C ARG A 90 9.84 7.59 -4.30
N ALA A 91 10.36 8.80 -4.22
CA ALA A 91 11.78 9.02 -3.95
C ALA A 91 12.18 8.48 -2.56
N THR A 92 11.35 8.73 -1.56
CA THR A 92 11.57 8.26 -0.19
C THR A 92 11.51 6.73 -0.09
N GLU A 93 10.50 6.11 -0.70
CA GLU A 93 10.37 4.65 -0.75
C GLU A 93 11.63 4.00 -1.35
N ASN A 94 12.10 4.51 -2.49
CA ASN A 94 13.31 4.00 -3.12
C ASN A 94 14.54 4.19 -2.21
N ALA A 95 14.70 5.34 -1.59
CA ALA A 95 15.83 5.62 -0.69
C ALA A 95 15.86 4.65 0.51
N VAL A 96 14.70 4.40 1.13
CA VAL A 96 14.58 3.48 2.27
C VAL A 96 14.84 2.03 1.84
N LEU A 97 14.26 1.57 0.74
CA LEU A 97 14.47 0.22 0.21
C LEU A 97 15.92 -0.06 -0.15
N ASP A 98 16.58 0.90 -0.80
CA ASP A 98 18.00 0.77 -1.13
C ASP A 98 18.86 0.76 0.13
N ALA A 99 18.54 1.61 1.10
CA ALA A 99 19.22 1.66 2.38
C ALA A 99 19.10 0.33 3.16
N GLU A 100 17.91 -0.28 3.20
CA GLU A 100 17.72 -1.58 3.83
C GLU A 100 18.58 -2.67 3.18
N ARG A 101 18.60 -2.72 1.84
CA ARG A 101 19.41 -3.69 1.09
C ARG A 101 20.89 -3.56 1.42
N PHE A 102 21.44 -2.35 1.32
CA PHE A 102 22.86 -2.12 1.62
C PHE A 102 23.19 -2.30 3.10
N ALA A 103 22.28 -1.96 4.02
CA ALA A 103 22.48 -2.22 5.44
C ALA A 103 22.54 -3.72 5.77
N VAL A 104 21.71 -4.53 5.08
CA VAL A 104 21.77 -6.00 5.21
C VAL A 104 23.11 -6.52 4.69
N PHE A 105 23.58 -6.09 3.50
CA PHE A 105 24.87 -6.48 2.97
C PHE A 105 26.03 -6.07 3.89
N ALA A 106 26.03 -4.84 4.40
CA ALA A 106 27.03 -4.40 5.35
C ALA A 106 27.01 -5.26 6.63
N GLY A 107 25.85 -5.57 7.15
CA GLY A 107 25.69 -6.43 8.31
C GLY A 107 26.25 -7.84 8.09
N VAL A 108 25.89 -8.48 6.96
CA VAL A 108 26.34 -9.84 6.61
C VAL A 108 27.85 -9.92 6.38
N LEU A 109 28.42 -8.94 5.69
CA LEU A 109 29.82 -8.98 5.29
C LEU A 109 30.78 -8.46 6.37
N THR A 110 30.36 -7.57 7.25
CA THR A 110 31.23 -6.90 8.21
C THR A 110 30.80 -7.00 9.67
N GLY A 111 29.61 -7.51 9.94
CA GLY A 111 29.01 -7.45 11.26
C GLY A 111 28.49 -6.05 11.65
N ALA A 112 28.38 -5.12 10.70
CA ALA A 112 27.83 -3.78 10.94
C ALA A 112 26.41 -3.86 11.49
N ARG A 113 26.11 -3.01 12.47
CA ARG A 113 24.78 -3.01 13.12
C ARG A 113 23.71 -2.50 12.16
N TYR A 114 22.65 -3.28 11.99
CA TYR A 114 21.47 -2.88 11.21
C TYR A 114 20.69 -1.76 11.93
N PRO A 115 20.40 -0.64 11.27
CA PRO A 115 19.79 0.54 11.90
C PRO A 115 18.26 0.43 12.03
N GLN A 116 17.80 -0.59 12.77
CA GLN A 116 16.38 -0.94 12.92
C GLN A 116 15.49 0.24 13.31
N ALA A 117 15.91 1.07 14.26
CA ALA A 117 15.08 2.19 14.74
C ALA A 117 14.89 3.28 13.68
N ALA A 118 15.92 3.54 12.86
CA ALA A 118 15.82 4.51 11.76
C ALA A 118 14.86 4.02 10.68
N PHE A 119 14.96 2.75 10.28
CA PHE A 119 14.03 2.16 9.31
C PHE A 119 12.60 2.08 9.83
N ALA A 120 12.41 1.69 11.08
CA ALA A 120 11.08 1.67 11.68
C ALA A 120 10.41 3.07 11.63
N LYS A 121 11.17 4.13 11.97
CA LYS A 121 10.66 5.52 11.86
C LYS A 121 10.37 5.90 10.41
N ALA A 122 11.28 5.60 9.48
CA ALA A 122 11.11 5.93 8.06
C ALA A 122 9.88 5.25 7.46
N TRP A 123 9.67 3.97 7.74
CA TRP A 123 8.49 3.23 7.26
C TRP A 123 7.18 3.72 7.86
N VAL A 124 7.16 4.14 9.13
CA VAL A 124 5.97 4.76 9.73
C VAL A 124 5.60 6.06 9.00
N GLN A 125 6.57 6.91 8.69
CA GLN A 125 6.33 8.15 7.94
C GLN A 125 5.84 7.86 6.51
N LEU A 126 6.44 6.90 5.82
CA LEU A 126 6.00 6.48 4.49
C LEU A 126 4.58 5.92 4.49
N ALA A 127 4.27 5.01 5.42
CA ALA A 127 2.94 4.42 5.52
C ALA A 127 1.87 5.46 5.86
N TYR A 128 2.20 6.42 6.72
CA TYR A 128 1.32 7.53 7.07
C TYR A 128 1.06 8.45 5.87
N GLY A 129 2.13 8.85 5.16
CA GLY A 129 2.02 9.69 3.96
C GLY A 129 1.29 9.01 2.80
N ALA A 130 1.33 7.67 2.71
CA ALA A 130 0.61 6.89 1.70
C ALA A 130 -0.89 6.69 2.01
N HIS A 131 -1.40 7.23 3.12
CA HIS A 131 -2.84 7.22 3.41
C HIS A 131 -3.63 7.81 2.24
N HIS A 132 -4.77 7.21 1.92
CA HIS A 132 -5.54 7.55 0.71
C HIS A 132 -6.08 8.99 0.67
N ASP A 133 -6.17 9.70 1.79
CA ASP A 133 -6.49 11.13 1.83
C ASP A 133 -5.23 12.02 1.89
N ALA A 134 -4.06 11.44 2.11
CA ALA A 134 -2.79 12.14 2.10
C ALA A 134 -2.13 12.14 0.71
N ILE A 135 -1.81 10.94 0.19
CA ILE A 135 -1.16 10.80 -1.14
C ILE A 135 -2.03 11.32 -2.28
N THR A 136 -3.33 11.38 -2.11
CA THR A 136 -4.28 11.89 -3.11
C THR A 136 -4.27 13.39 -3.27
N GLY A 137 -3.78 14.14 -2.25
CA GLY A 137 -3.80 15.61 -2.26
C GLY A 137 -5.18 16.20 -1.97
N SER A 138 -5.99 15.52 -1.17
CA SER A 138 -7.34 16.00 -0.78
C SER A 138 -7.39 16.61 0.63
N GLU A 139 -6.25 16.77 1.26
CA GLU A 139 -6.07 17.35 2.58
C GLU A 139 -6.02 18.89 2.57
N SER A 140 -6.03 19.48 3.77
CA SER A 140 -5.81 20.93 3.94
C SER A 140 -4.32 21.28 3.76
N ASP A 141 -4.06 22.57 3.47
CA ASP A 141 -2.69 23.07 3.25
C ASP A 141 -1.76 22.79 4.44
N GLN A 142 -2.25 22.85 5.66
CA GLN A 142 -1.43 22.55 6.84
C GLN A 142 -1.06 21.07 6.90
N VAL A 143 -2.00 20.17 6.62
CA VAL A 143 -1.75 18.74 6.59
C VAL A 143 -0.77 18.40 5.46
N TYR A 144 -0.88 19.03 4.31
CA TYR A 144 0.07 18.89 3.21
C TYR A 144 1.51 19.24 3.65
N LEU A 145 1.71 20.36 4.35
CA LEU A 145 3.04 20.76 4.86
C LEU A 145 3.60 19.76 5.89
N ASP A 146 2.73 19.25 6.76
CA ASP A 146 3.11 18.25 7.77
C ASP A 146 3.53 16.93 7.10
N LEU A 147 2.82 16.50 6.05
CA LEU A 147 3.15 15.32 5.26
C LEU A 147 4.49 15.45 4.53
N LEU A 148 4.75 16.59 3.90
CA LEU A 148 6.06 16.88 3.28
C LEU A 148 7.21 16.77 4.29
N THR A 149 6.98 17.20 5.52
CA THR A 149 7.97 17.06 6.59
C THR A 149 8.22 15.59 6.93
N GLY A 150 7.16 14.76 6.99
CA GLY A 150 7.27 13.33 7.22
C GLY A 150 8.06 12.61 6.12
N TRP A 151 7.79 12.91 4.85
CA TRP A 151 8.55 12.34 3.72
C TRP A 151 10.01 12.79 3.72
N ARG A 152 10.29 14.07 4.02
CA ARG A 152 11.66 14.57 4.16
C ARG A 152 12.42 13.80 5.24
N ASP A 153 11.84 13.68 6.44
CA ASP A 153 12.45 12.94 7.54
C ASP A 153 12.79 11.49 7.15
N ALA A 154 11.86 10.80 6.50
CA ALA A 154 12.06 9.43 6.05
C ALA A 154 13.12 9.34 4.95
N TRP A 155 13.14 10.30 4.01
CA TRP A 155 14.15 10.38 2.95
C TRP A 155 15.56 10.62 3.50
N GLU A 156 15.71 11.51 4.47
CA GLU A 156 16.98 11.80 5.14
C GLU A 156 17.48 10.59 5.95
N LEU A 157 16.57 9.90 6.66
CA LEU A 157 16.91 8.66 7.36
C LEU A 157 17.37 7.56 6.39
N GLY A 158 16.63 7.35 5.31
CA GLY A 158 16.98 6.39 4.26
C GLY A 158 18.32 6.73 3.62
N GLY A 159 18.52 7.97 3.20
CA GLY A 159 19.78 8.45 2.63
C GLY A 159 20.97 8.26 3.56
N THR A 160 20.84 8.67 4.81
CA THR A 160 21.90 8.52 5.83
C THR A 160 22.24 7.05 6.07
N CYS A 161 21.25 6.20 6.21
CA CYS A 161 21.48 4.75 6.42
C CYS A 161 22.14 4.12 5.20
N ARG A 162 21.70 4.47 3.98
CA ARG A 162 22.32 4.02 2.72
C ARG A 162 23.77 4.44 2.66
N ASP A 163 24.07 5.71 2.84
CA ASP A 163 25.42 6.26 2.70
C ASP A 163 26.38 5.68 3.74
N ASN A 164 25.91 5.43 4.96
CA ASN A 164 26.69 4.74 5.99
C ASN A 164 26.99 3.29 5.59
N ALA A 165 26.01 2.56 5.09
CA ALA A 165 26.19 1.19 4.62
C ALA A 165 27.15 1.12 3.41
N LEU A 166 26.99 2.01 2.44
CA LEU A 166 27.87 2.10 1.27
C LEU A 166 29.30 2.46 1.64
N ARG A 167 29.51 3.32 2.63
CA ARG A 167 30.86 3.65 3.14
C ARG A 167 31.54 2.40 3.72
N VAL A 168 30.82 1.63 4.50
CA VAL A 168 31.34 0.35 5.05
C VAL A 168 31.68 -0.64 3.93
N LEU A 169 30.76 -0.84 2.99
CA LEU A 169 30.93 -1.77 1.87
C LEU A 169 32.06 -1.34 0.93
N SER A 170 32.14 -0.06 0.59
CA SER A 170 33.20 0.47 -0.28
C SER A 170 34.58 0.33 0.33
N GLY A 171 34.69 0.34 1.67
CA GLY A 171 35.92 0.04 2.38
C GLY A 171 36.44 -1.40 2.23
N LEU A 172 35.60 -2.33 1.75
CA LEU A 172 36.00 -3.71 1.43
C LEU A 172 36.53 -3.88 0.00
N VAL A 173 36.31 -2.88 -0.84
CA VAL A 173 36.72 -2.95 -2.27
C VAL A 173 38.18 -2.54 -2.41
N ALA A 174 39.02 -3.44 -2.96
CA ALA A 174 40.36 -3.08 -3.35
C ALA A 174 40.31 -2.24 -4.65
N ALA A 175 40.38 -0.94 -4.49
CA ALA A 175 40.31 0.02 -5.57
C ALA A 175 41.63 0.82 -5.65
N ALA A 176 42.02 1.27 -6.85
CA ALA A 176 43.11 2.17 -7.03
C ALA A 176 42.78 3.58 -6.51
N ASP A 177 43.81 4.41 -6.28
CA ASP A 177 43.59 5.82 -5.94
C ASP A 177 42.71 6.52 -6.99
N HIS A 178 41.83 7.39 -6.53
CA HIS A 178 40.90 8.12 -7.38
C HIS A 178 39.84 7.28 -8.10
N SER A 179 39.56 6.06 -7.61
CA SER A 179 38.49 5.21 -8.16
C SER A 179 37.12 5.61 -7.64
N VAL A 180 36.07 5.41 -8.47
CA VAL A 180 34.68 5.51 -8.09
C VAL A 180 34.11 4.10 -7.98
N VAL A 181 33.49 3.79 -6.85
CA VAL A 181 32.81 2.51 -6.64
C VAL A 181 31.32 2.72 -6.87
N VAL A 182 30.78 2.01 -7.84
CA VAL A 182 29.35 2.09 -8.20
C VAL A 182 28.63 0.87 -7.69
N TRP A 183 27.52 1.09 -7.02
CA TRP A 183 26.72 0.05 -6.40
C TRP A 183 25.37 -0.10 -7.08
N ASN A 184 25.00 -1.32 -7.44
CA ASN A 184 23.68 -1.65 -7.98
C ASN A 184 22.79 -2.21 -6.85
N PRO A 185 21.69 -1.54 -6.46
CA PRO A 185 20.82 -1.98 -5.36
C PRO A 185 19.87 -3.12 -5.76
N VAL A 186 19.86 -3.54 -7.03
CA VAL A 186 18.95 -4.58 -7.53
C VAL A 186 19.71 -5.82 -8.01
N THR A 187 18.98 -6.92 -8.14
CA THR A 187 19.55 -8.23 -8.52
C THR A 187 19.78 -8.40 -10.03
N GLN A 188 19.28 -7.48 -10.86
CA GLN A 188 19.44 -7.51 -12.30
C GLN A 188 20.66 -6.71 -12.75
N LEU A 189 21.29 -7.16 -13.83
CA LEU A 189 22.31 -6.36 -14.52
C LEU A 189 21.70 -5.07 -15.06
N ARG A 190 22.41 -3.97 -14.89
CA ARG A 190 22.01 -2.64 -15.38
C ARG A 190 23.15 -1.98 -16.13
N SER A 191 22.79 -1.19 -17.13
CA SER A 191 23.67 -0.22 -17.77
C SER A 191 23.05 1.16 -17.59
N ASP A 192 23.81 2.09 -17.04
CA ASP A 192 23.35 3.43 -16.75
C ASP A 192 24.51 4.42 -16.84
N VAL A 193 24.22 5.71 -16.86
CA VAL A 193 25.22 6.78 -16.77
C VAL A 193 25.52 7.06 -15.31
N VAL A 194 26.82 7.14 -14.97
CA VAL A 194 27.32 7.40 -13.62
C VAL A 194 28.00 8.76 -13.56
#